data_bc040d4a411f1d31c8a4e6b119358733
#
_entry.id   bc040d4a411f1d31c8a4e6b119358733
#
_cell.length_a   1.000
_cell.length_b   1.000
_cell.length_c   1.000
_cell.angle_alpha   90.00
_cell.angle_beta   90.00
_cell.angle_gamma   90.00
#
_symmetry.space_group_name_H-M   'P 1'
#
loop_
_entity.id
_entity.type
_entity.pdbx_description
1 polymer ?
#
loop_
_entity_poly.entity_id
_entity_poly.type
_entity_poly.pdbx_seq_one_letter_code
_entity_poly.pdbx_strand_id
1 'polypeptide(L)'
;MRIIGIDPGLARVGYGIIEMKNKNKILLDCGVIETNKNQKEEYRLYEIFKDLNELIEHWDPSMAAVEKFFFYRSSTTISVVQARGVIMMVLASKNI
;
A
#
# COMPACT_ATOMS: atom_id res chain seq x y z
N MET A 1 -0.92 13.27 14.06
CA MET A 1 -0.62 13.07 12.62
C MET A 1 -0.66 11.58 12.32
N ARG A 2 -1.44 11.22 11.34
CA ARG A 2 -1.52 9.81 10.90
C ARG A 2 -0.58 9.54 9.75
N ILE A 3 0.08 8.40 9.82
CA ILE A 3 1.04 7.95 8.81
C ILE A 3 0.63 6.55 8.38
N ILE A 4 0.57 6.32 7.06
CA ILE A 4 0.40 4.98 6.51
C ILE A 4 1.76 4.46 6.03
N GLY A 5 2.11 3.25 6.49
CA GLY A 5 3.27 2.52 5.98
C GLY A 5 2.81 1.42 5.05
N ILE A 6 3.47 1.24 3.92
CA ILE A 6 3.06 0.30 2.89
C ILE A 6 4.24 -0.53 2.42
N ASP A 7 4.04 -1.85 2.40
CA ASP A 7 4.97 -2.82 1.84
C ASP A 7 4.35 -3.37 0.54
N PRO A 8 4.84 -2.94 -0.64
CA PRO A 8 4.23 -3.30 -1.91
C PRO A 8 4.40 -4.78 -2.28
N GLY A 9 3.37 -5.35 -2.87
CA GLY A 9 3.38 -6.68 -3.47
C GLY A 9 2.12 -6.85 -4.31
N LEU A 10 2.11 -7.78 -5.26
CA LEU A 10 0.90 -8.04 -6.03
C LEU A 10 -0.04 -8.97 -5.28
N ALA A 11 0.49 -10.07 -4.74
CA ALA A 11 -0.31 -11.02 -3.97
C ALA A 11 -0.79 -10.41 -2.66
N ARG A 12 0.09 -9.64 -2.02
CA ARG A 12 -0.17 -9.01 -0.73
C ARG A 12 0.47 -7.64 -0.67
N VAL A 13 -0.32 -6.67 -0.22
CA VAL A 13 0.18 -5.35 0.13
C VAL A 13 0.03 -5.19 1.63
N GLY A 14 1.15 -5.20 2.34
CA GLY A 14 1.15 -4.99 3.79
C GLY A 14 0.96 -3.51 4.11
N TYR A 15 0.22 -3.21 5.18
CA TYR A 15 0.06 -1.82 5.61
C TYR A 15 -0.01 -1.70 7.13
N GLY A 16 0.33 -0.53 7.60
CA GLY A 16 0.13 -0.12 8.99
C GLY A 16 -0.29 1.34 9.06
N ILE A 17 -1.19 1.64 9.97
CA ILE A 17 -1.64 3.01 10.25
C ILE A 17 -1.18 3.39 11.64
N ILE A 18 -0.43 4.47 11.74
CA ILE A 18 0.16 4.93 12.99
C ILE A 18 -0.30 6.36 13.26
N GLU A 19 -0.69 6.62 14.51
CA GLU A 19 -0.90 7.98 15.00
C GLU A 19 0.34 8.44 15.73
N MET A 20 0.91 9.57 15.30
CA MET A 20 2.03 10.23 15.97
C MET A 20 1.47 11.40 16.77
N LYS A 21 1.61 11.34 18.10
CA LYS A 21 1.12 12.39 18.99
C LYS A 21 2.11 12.61 20.12
N ASN A 22 2.70 13.81 20.19
CA ASN A 22 3.61 14.20 21.28
C ASN A 22 4.76 13.19 21.49
N LYS A 23 5.41 12.74 20.41
CA LYS A 23 6.47 11.74 20.39
C LYS A 23 6.00 10.30 20.69
N ASN A 24 4.73 10.10 20.95
CA ASN A 24 4.16 8.76 21.11
C ASN A 24 3.68 8.23 19.78
N LYS A 25 3.87 6.93 19.58
CA LYS A 25 3.42 6.22 18.38
C LYS A 25 2.36 5.22 18.81
N ILE A 26 1.18 5.35 18.22
CA ILE A 26 0.07 4.44 18.49
C ILE A 26 -0.30 3.75 17.21
N LEU A 27 -0.27 2.41 17.22
CA LEU A 27 -0.71 1.63 16.08
C LEU A 27 -2.25 1.61 16.07
N LEU A 28 -2.86 2.19 15.04
CA LEU A 28 -4.31 2.23 14.90
C LEU A 28 -4.85 1.01 14.15
N ASP A 29 -4.11 0.54 13.16
CA ASP A 29 -4.52 -0.59 12.33
C ASP A 29 -3.30 -1.17 11.63
N CYS A 30 -3.36 -2.45 11.32
CA CYS A 30 -2.40 -3.09 10.44
C CYS A 30 -3.06 -4.28 9.77
N GLY A 31 -2.61 -4.61 8.59
CA GLY A 31 -3.20 -5.70 7.85
C GLY A 31 -2.56 -5.90 6.50
N VAL A 32 -3.26 -6.62 5.66
CA VAL A 32 -2.82 -6.98 4.33
C VAL A 32 -3.98 -6.80 3.36
N ILE A 33 -3.70 -6.17 2.23
CA ILE A 33 -4.59 -6.20 1.08
C ILE A 33 -4.19 -7.44 0.26
N GLU A 34 -5.05 -8.43 0.19
CA GLU A 34 -4.80 -9.64 -0.59
C GLU A 34 -5.54 -9.59 -1.91
N THR A 35 -4.87 -9.98 -2.98
CA THR A 35 -5.49 -10.10 -4.29
C THR A 35 -5.66 -11.58 -4.64
N ASN A 36 -6.67 -11.86 -5.47
CA ASN A 36 -6.97 -13.23 -5.90
C ASN A 36 -5.99 -13.69 -6.97
N LYS A 37 -5.18 -14.70 -6.66
CA LYS A 37 -4.17 -15.26 -7.57
C LYS A 37 -4.79 -15.88 -8.84
N ASN A 38 -6.08 -16.17 -8.84
CA ASN A 38 -6.78 -16.73 -9.99
C ASN A 38 -7.30 -15.66 -10.95
N GLN A 39 -7.17 -14.40 -10.57
CA GLN A 39 -7.53 -13.27 -11.42
C GLN A 39 -6.36 -12.87 -12.31
N LYS A 40 -6.69 -12.22 -13.44
CA LYS A 40 -5.68 -11.63 -14.30
C LYS A 40 -4.95 -10.51 -13.56
N GLU A 41 -3.72 -10.27 -13.95
CA GLU A 41 -2.85 -9.29 -13.29
C GLU A 41 -3.47 -7.90 -13.25
N GLU A 42 -4.08 -7.45 -14.33
CA GLU A 42 -4.73 -6.15 -14.41
C GLU A 42 -5.86 -5.99 -13.39
N TYR A 43 -6.61 -7.04 -13.14
CA TYR A 43 -7.68 -7.01 -12.14
C TYR A 43 -7.15 -7.07 -10.72
N ARG A 44 -6.02 -7.73 -10.53
CA ARG A 44 -5.35 -7.74 -9.23
C ARG A 44 -4.81 -6.35 -8.90
N LEU A 45 -4.24 -5.66 -9.87
CA LEU A 45 -3.80 -4.27 -9.70
C LEU A 45 -4.98 -3.35 -9.41
N TYR A 46 -6.10 -3.55 -10.08
CA TYR A 46 -7.31 -2.76 -9.83
C TYR A 46 -7.84 -2.97 -8.41
N GLU A 47 -7.77 -4.19 -7.90
CA GLU A 47 -8.18 -4.49 -6.53
C GLU A 47 -7.31 -3.76 -5.51
N ILE A 48 -6.00 -3.72 -5.74
CA ILE A 48 -5.09 -2.93 -4.90
C ILE A 48 -5.50 -1.45 -4.92
N PHE A 49 -5.75 -0.92 -6.10
CA PHE A 49 -6.20 0.47 -6.27
C PHE A 49 -7.46 0.74 -5.46
N LYS A 50 -8.47 -0.09 -5.61
CA LYS A 50 -9.76 0.08 -4.96
C LYS A 50 -9.65 -0.03 -3.44
N ASP A 51 -9.01 -1.08 -2.95
CA ASP A 51 -8.92 -1.35 -1.51
C ASP A 51 -8.04 -0.32 -0.81
N LEU A 52 -6.96 0.11 -1.44
CA LEU A 52 -6.10 1.14 -0.87
C LEU A 52 -6.81 2.50 -0.81
N ASN A 53 -7.59 2.85 -1.83
CA ASN A 53 -8.41 4.06 -1.79
C ASN A 53 -9.37 4.05 -0.60
N GLU A 54 -10.08 2.95 -0.39
CA GLU A 54 -11.01 2.81 0.72
C GLU A 54 -10.30 2.94 2.07
N LEU A 55 -9.14 2.30 2.20
CA LEU A 55 -8.35 2.35 3.42
C LEU A 55 -7.89 3.79 3.73
N ILE A 56 -7.40 4.50 2.73
CA ILE A 56 -6.93 5.88 2.89
C ILE A 56 -8.09 6.82 3.20
N GLU A 57 -9.24 6.63 2.57
CA GLU A 57 -10.43 7.44 2.89
C GLU A 57 -10.89 7.21 4.32
N HIS A 58 -10.80 5.99 4.81
CA HIS A 58 -11.21 5.68 6.18
C HIS A 58 -10.26 6.30 7.22
N TRP A 59 -8.97 6.19 7.04
CA TRP A 59 -7.99 6.63 8.02
C TRP A 59 -7.47 8.04 7.82
N ASP A 60 -7.57 8.58 6.61
CA ASP A 60 -7.14 9.92 6.23
C ASP A 60 -5.71 10.26 6.69
N PRO A 61 -4.70 9.47 6.31
CA PRO A 61 -3.33 9.76 6.70
C PRO A 61 -2.81 11.01 5.99
N SER A 62 -1.94 11.74 6.66
CA SER A 62 -1.30 12.93 6.08
C SER A 62 0.06 12.65 5.45
N MET A 63 0.65 11.50 5.77
CA MET A 63 1.94 11.06 5.24
C MET A 63 1.92 9.58 4.93
N ALA A 64 2.76 9.18 3.99
CA ALA A 64 2.96 7.78 3.66
C ALA A 64 4.44 7.45 3.59
N ALA A 65 4.77 6.24 4.04
CA ALA A 65 6.08 5.64 3.83
C ALA A 65 5.88 4.37 3.02
N VAL A 66 6.48 4.31 1.84
CA VAL A 66 6.39 3.16 0.95
C VAL A 66 7.76 2.52 0.84
N GLU A 67 7.83 1.24 1.15
CA GLU A 67 9.09 0.52 1.08
C GLU A 67 9.63 0.51 -0.33
N LYS A 68 10.92 0.83 -0.47
CA LYS A 68 11.64 0.66 -1.71
C LYS A 68 12.15 -0.77 -1.80
N PHE A 69 11.96 -1.34 -2.97
CA PHE A 69 12.23 -2.73 -3.20
C PHE A 69 13.46 -2.88 -4.11
N PHE A 70 14.41 -3.70 -3.67
CA PHE A 70 15.66 -3.94 -4.40
C PHE A 70 15.86 -5.43 -4.66
N PHE A 71 15.11 -5.99 -5.62
CA PHE A 71 15.35 -7.34 -6.07
C PHE A 71 15.53 -7.36 -7.56
N TYR A 72 16.56 -8.01 -7.99
CA TYR A 72 17.04 -7.84 -9.33
C TYR A 72 16.81 -9.02 -10.25
N ARG A 73 16.27 -10.15 -9.78
CA ARG A 73 16.24 -11.36 -10.59
C ARG A 73 15.12 -12.32 -10.24
N SER A 74 14.00 -11.81 -9.80
CA SER A 74 12.85 -12.66 -9.51
C SER A 74 11.78 -12.47 -10.57
N SER A 75 11.08 -13.53 -10.92
CA SER A 75 9.93 -13.46 -11.81
C SER A 75 8.81 -12.59 -11.23
N THR A 76 8.82 -12.35 -9.91
CA THR A 76 7.84 -11.49 -9.23
C THR A 76 8.20 -10.02 -9.21
N THR A 77 9.41 -9.64 -9.65
CA THR A 77 9.88 -8.27 -9.59
C THR A 77 8.99 -7.32 -10.38
N ILE A 78 8.59 -7.71 -11.60
CA ILE A 78 7.72 -6.87 -12.46
C ILE A 78 6.39 -6.63 -11.76
N SER A 79 5.78 -7.67 -11.21
CA SER A 79 4.50 -7.56 -10.51
C SER A 79 4.56 -6.63 -9.31
N VAL A 80 5.65 -6.69 -8.55
CA VAL A 80 5.84 -5.81 -7.39
C VAL A 80 6.03 -4.37 -7.82
N VAL A 81 6.79 -4.12 -8.88
CA VAL A 81 7.00 -2.77 -9.43
C VAL A 81 5.68 -2.19 -9.93
N GLN A 82 4.86 -2.99 -10.60
CA GLN A 82 3.54 -2.56 -11.05
C GLN A 82 2.63 -2.22 -9.89
N ALA A 83 2.59 -3.07 -8.86
CA ALA A 83 1.81 -2.81 -7.66
C ALA A 83 2.28 -1.53 -6.97
N ARG A 84 3.59 -1.32 -6.86
CA ARG A 84 4.15 -0.09 -6.30
C ARG A 84 3.71 1.13 -7.09
N GLY A 85 3.69 1.04 -8.43
CA GLY A 85 3.21 2.14 -9.27
C GLY A 85 1.75 2.51 -8.99
N VAL A 86 0.89 1.51 -8.84
CA VAL A 86 -0.52 1.74 -8.48
C VAL A 86 -0.61 2.42 -7.11
N ILE A 87 0.14 1.94 -6.13
CA ILE A 87 0.16 2.52 -4.78
C ILE A 87 0.59 3.99 -4.84
N MET A 88 1.66 4.29 -5.54
CA MET A 88 2.16 5.65 -5.69
C MET A 88 1.11 6.57 -6.33
N MET A 89 0.41 6.05 -7.33
CA MET A 89 -0.65 6.80 -8.01
C MET A 89 -1.82 7.10 -7.07
N VAL A 90 -2.24 6.13 -6.27
CA VAL A 90 -3.30 6.34 -5.28
C VAL A 90 -2.90 7.43 -4.29
N LEU A 91 -1.69 7.35 -3.75
CA LEU A 91 -1.19 8.35 -2.81
C LEU A 91 -1.15 9.74 -3.43
N ALA A 92 -0.66 9.86 -4.65
CA ALA A 92 -0.61 11.13 -5.36
C ALA A 92 -2.01 11.70 -5.58
N SER A 93 -2.99 10.86 -5.91
CA SER A 93 -4.38 11.29 -6.10
C SER A 93 -5.01 11.85 -4.83
N LYS A 94 -4.48 11.49 -3.67
CA LYS A 94 -4.94 11.98 -2.35
C LYS A 94 -4.03 13.07 -1.78
N ASN A 95 -3.04 13.53 -2.53
CA ASN A 95 -2.07 14.55 -2.10
C ASN A 95 -1.26 14.11 -0.87
N ILE A 96 -0.94 12.84 -0.82
CA ILE A 96 -0.14 12.30 0.27
C ILE A 96 1.31 12.12 -0.16
#